data_eaaec0d694517aed8c2067a93be30867
#
_entry.id   eaaec0d694517aed8c2067a93be30867
#
_cell.length_a   1.000
_cell.length_b   1.000
_cell.length_c   1.000
_cell.angle_alpha   90.00
_cell.angle_beta   90.00
_cell.angle_gamma   90.00
#
_symmetry.space_group_name_H-M   'P 1'
#
loop_
_entity.id
_entity.type
_entity.pdbx_description
1 polymer ?
#
loop_
_entity_poly.entity_id
_entity_poly.type
_entity_poly.pdbx_seq_one_letter_code
_entity_poly.pdbx_strand_id
1 'polypeptide(L)'
;MRRDGCLIFMIEVRRLPFVVGGLVVLGIIFSKCIQSGPGSGELRGSGGGGSDPRGAAYAGMAACLGCHKGIGDSYLHAAHALTSRVADIHSVAGSFEGAGNRRSSWSGSRRSSGSGNEFVYGPGRKVVMERRDSGLFQVAVTPYGREAHRFDIAVGSGRKAQTYLDWMGDGVFQLPVSYFVTEHGWANSPHYPVDSIWFGRAVETGCFECHASFISQKGMIHVDAFHGTPQYDRASVVYGIDCERCHGPGALHAAWQSAHKEDTVARYIRRFAALGRQQKLDVCAQCHSGGHASERRSLFRFKPGDTLANFVFADPRFTAGPANTDVHGNQYELLAASKCFLRTSTLECGSCHDPHVRERDSLTVFAVRCMNCHGKAGLAGEHGSKLDTAFLVRNCIDCHMPAKASEAITMKTQQQKDPVADLVRSHLIAIYPGEGKRR
;
A
#
# COMPACT_ATOMS: atom_id res chain seq x y z
N MET A 1 -14.62 -41.61 53.87
CA MET A 1 -13.54 -42.42 54.50
C MET A 1 -12.34 -42.38 53.58
N ARG A 2 -11.15 -41.98 54.13
CA ARG A 2 -9.80 -41.88 53.56
C ARG A 2 -9.63 -40.86 52.44
N ARG A 3 -9.03 -39.71 52.55
CA ARG A 3 -7.75 -39.11 52.99
C ARG A 3 -6.52 -39.92 52.54
N ASP A 4 -5.68 -39.23 51.73
CA ASP A 4 -4.20 -39.19 51.74
C ASP A 4 -3.75 -38.72 50.33
N GLY A 5 -2.83 -37.83 50.06
CA GLY A 5 -1.83 -37.17 50.90
C GLY A 5 -0.89 -36.46 49.87
N CYS A 6 -0.68 -35.20 50.17
CA CYS A 6 0.21 -34.32 49.43
C CYS A 6 1.67 -34.72 49.68
N LEU A 7 2.52 -34.84 48.64
CA LEU A 7 3.97 -34.95 48.81
C LEU A 7 4.67 -33.84 48.01
N ILE A 8 5.17 -32.88 48.72
CA ILE A 8 6.05 -31.81 48.24
C ILE A 8 7.48 -32.35 48.22
N PHE A 9 8.15 -32.31 47.06
CA PHE A 9 9.59 -32.53 47.00
C PHE A 9 10.30 -31.17 46.87
N MET A 10 11.00 -30.78 47.94
CA MET A 10 11.99 -29.70 47.91
C MET A 10 13.32 -30.27 47.44
N ILE A 11 13.94 -29.66 46.45
CA ILE A 11 15.31 -29.93 46.02
C ILE A 11 16.22 -28.79 46.49
N GLU A 12 17.14 -29.13 47.31
CA GLU A 12 18.17 -28.31 47.95
C GLU A 12 19.25 -27.90 46.91
N VAL A 13 19.57 -26.62 46.87
CA VAL A 13 20.66 -26.06 46.04
C VAL A 13 21.96 -26.13 46.84
N ARG A 14 22.89 -26.98 46.43
CA ARG A 14 24.28 -26.97 46.94
C ARG A 14 25.12 -26.00 46.11
N ARG A 15 25.75 -25.08 46.82
CA ARG A 15 26.81 -24.19 46.32
C ARG A 15 28.12 -24.92 46.23
N LEU A 16 28.94 -24.66 45.18
CA LEU A 16 30.40 -24.87 45.18
C LEU A 16 31.09 -23.76 44.32
N PRO A 17 32.37 -23.44 44.61
CA PRO A 17 32.89 -22.08 44.48
C PRO A 17 33.80 -21.84 43.26
N PHE A 18 34.09 -20.57 43.08
CA PHE A 18 35.00 -19.92 42.14
C PHE A 18 36.38 -20.59 41.93
N VAL A 19 36.83 -20.64 40.66
CA VAL A 19 38.24 -20.56 40.29
C VAL A 19 38.41 -19.54 39.16
N VAL A 20 39.25 -18.55 39.42
CA VAL A 20 39.70 -17.48 38.53
C VAL A 20 40.82 -18.03 37.65
N GLY A 21 40.72 -17.73 36.36
CA GLY A 21 41.82 -17.98 35.40
C GLY A 21 41.71 -17.05 34.21
N GLY A 22 42.46 -15.96 34.25
CA GLY A 22 42.53 -14.99 33.16
C GLY A 22 43.35 -15.49 31.98
N LEU A 23 42.88 -15.10 30.79
CA LEU A 23 43.72 -15.03 29.57
C LEU A 23 43.29 -13.83 28.73
N VAL A 24 44.21 -12.84 28.76
CA VAL A 24 44.17 -11.66 27.85
C VAL A 24 44.60 -12.09 26.46
N VAL A 25 43.76 -11.90 25.47
CA VAL A 25 44.15 -11.90 24.05
C VAL A 25 43.83 -10.56 23.47
N LEU A 26 44.85 -9.76 23.19
CA LEU A 26 44.80 -8.55 22.37
C LEU A 26 44.40 -8.93 20.95
N GLY A 27 43.25 -8.43 20.48
CA GLY A 27 42.87 -8.42 19.06
C GLY A 27 42.87 -6.98 18.53
N ILE A 28 43.79 -6.71 17.62
CA ILE A 28 44.01 -5.42 16.96
C ILE A 28 42.78 -5.06 16.11
N ILE A 29 42.13 -3.95 16.42
CA ILE A 29 41.01 -3.38 15.65
C ILE A 29 41.63 -2.50 14.55
N PHE A 30 41.50 -2.91 13.30
CA PHE A 30 41.68 -2.02 12.16
C PHE A 30 40.35 -1.26 11.92
N SER A 31 40.31 -0.03 12.37
CA SER A 31 39.30 0.94 11.98
C SER A 31 39.60 1.48 10.58
N LYS A 32 38.79 1.15 9.60
CA LYS A 32 38.72 1.91 8.34
C LYS A 32 37.51 2.82 8.40
N CYS A 33 37.77 4.09 8.63
CA CYS A 33 36.83 5.17 8.35
C CYS A 33 36.61 5.24 6.84
N ILE A 34 35.40 4.93 6.39
CA ILE A 34 34.94 5.32 5.05
C ILE A 34 34.01 6.51 5.25
N GLN A 35 34.48 7.69 4.82
CA GLN A 35 33.66 8.88 4.67
C GLN A 35 32.63 8.63 3.55
N SER A 36 31.36 8.64 3.88
CA SER A 36 30.28 8.71 2.91
C SER A 36 29.75 10.13 2.88
N GLY A 37 29.93 10.80 1.74
CA GLY A 37 29.32 12.07 1.40
C GLY A 37 27.80 11.97 1.21
N PRO A 38 27.05 13.08 1.14
CA PRO A 38 25.60 13.06 1.04
C PRO A 38 25.17 12.60 -0.35
N GLY A 39 24.72 11.36 -0.46
CA GLY A 39 24.18 10.74 -1.68
C GLY A 39 22.66 10.69 -1.64
N SER A 40 22.06 11.15 -2.71
CA SER A 40 20.68 10.98 -3.16
C SER A 40 20.07 9.66 -2.68
N GLY A 41 18.84 9.73 -2.15
CA GLY A 41 18.09 8.57 -1.65
C GLY A 41 17.90 7.50 -2.70
N GLU A 42 18.82 6.55 -2.75
CA GLU A 42 18.69 5.32 -3.53
C GLU A 42 17.59 4.45 -2.92
N LEU A 43 16.59 4.15 -3.73
CA LEU A 43 15.72 3.01 -3.52
C LEU A 43 16.64 1.76 -3.49
N ARG A 44 16.99 1.30 -2.29
CA ARG A 44 17.65 0.03 -2.12
C ARG A 44 16.66 -1.08 -2.49
N GLY A 45 16.61 -1.36 -3.78
CA GLY A 45 16.34 -2.71 -4.24
C GLY A 45 17.43 -3.60 -3.63
N SER A 46 17.11 -4.80 -3.23
CA SER A 46 18.02 -5.82 -2.68
C SER A 46 19.16 -6.14 -3.68
N GLY A 47 20.09 -5.20 -3.83
CA GLY A 47 21.28 -5.29 -4.68
C GLY A 47 22.47 -5.83 -3.89
N GLY A 48 22.35 -7.02 -3.39
CA GLY A 48 23.47 -7.85 -2.97
C GLY A 48 23.21 -9.23 -3.57
N GLY A 49 24.17 -9.89 -4.15
CA GLY A 49 24.12 -11.11 -4.97
C GLY A 49 23.35 -12.34 -4.42
N GLY A 50 22.23 -12.13 -3.79
CA GLY A 50 21.23 -13.13 -3.39
C GLY A 50 20.16 -13.28 -4.48
N SER A 51 19.69 -14.51 -4.67
CA SER A 51 18.54 -14.79 -5.53
C SER A 51 17.31 -14.02 -5.05
N ASP A 52 16.44 -13.60 -6.00
CA ASP A 52 15.13 -12.99 -5.66
C ASP A 52 14.38 -13.89 -4.64
N PRO A 53 13.79 -13.32 -3.57
CA PRO A 53 13.13 -14.13 -2.53
C PRO A 53 11.93 -14.94 -3.05
N ARG A 54 11.41 -14.62 -4.23
CA ARG A 54 10.38 -15.40 -4.93
C ARG A 54 10.94 -16.62 -5.67
N GLY A 55 12.26 -16.74 -5.79
CA GLY A 55 12.97 -17.84 -6.43
C GLY A 55 13.60 -17.46 -7.77
N ALA A 56 14.36 -18.39 -8.33
CA ALA A 56 15.21 -18.20 -9.53
C ALA A 56 14.46 -17.84 -10.83
N ALA A 57 13.14 -17.97 -10.86
CA ALA A 57 12.32 -17.54 -11.99
C ALA A 57 12.17 -16.01 -12.10
N TYR A 58 12.44 -15.28 -11.02
CA TYR A 58 12.28 -13.83 -10.92
C TYR A 58 13.64 -13.13 -11.12
N ALA A 59 13.61 -12.04 -11.89
CA ALA A 59 14.79 -11.23 -12.18
C ALA A 59 14.98 -10.08 -11.19
N GLY A 60 13.89 -9.64 -10.55
CA GLY A 60 13.82 -8.43 -9.72
C GLY A 60 13.76 -7.15 -10.56
N MET A 61 13.19 -6.10 -9.97
CA MET A 61 12.95 -4.82 -10.64
C MET A 61 14.23 -4.22 -11.25
N ALA A 62 15.35 -4.32 -10.56
CA ALA A 62 16.63 -3.73 -11.01
C ALA A 62 17.08 -4.27 -12.38
N ALA A 63 16.86 -5.56 -12.65
CA ALA A 63 17.19 -6.16 -13.95
C ALA A 63 16.30 -5.57 -15.07
N CYS A 64 15.02 -5.33 -14.79
CA CYS A 64 14.10 -4.71 -15.76
C CYS A 64 14.52 -3.27 -16.09
N LEU A 65 14.85 -2.48 -15.07
CA LEU A 65 15.25 -1.08 -15.20
C LEU A 65 16.53 -0.90 -16.01
N GLY A 66 17.42 -1.90 -16.03
CA GLY A 66 18.65 -1.88 -16.82
C GLY A 66 18.40 -1.75 -18.32
N CYS A 67 17.29 -2.31 -18.84
CA CYS A 67 16.92 -2.26 -20.26
C CYS A 67 15.74 -1.35 -20.54
N HIS A 68 14.73 -1.34 -19.66
CA HIS A 68 13.49 -0.56 -19.81
C HIS A 68 13.52 0.78 -19.08
N LYS A 69 14.65 1.51 -19.21
CA LYS A 69 14.92 2.73 -18.45
C LYS A 69 13.80 3.77 -18.55
N GLY A 70 13.32 4.09 -19.78
CA GLY A 70 12.30 5.13 -19.97
C GLY A 70 10.97 4.83 -19.28
N ILE A 71 10.52 3.57 -19.31
CA ILE A 71 9.33 3.14 -18.56
C ILE A 71 9.65 3.11 -17.05
N GLY A 72 10.84 2.64 -16.70
CA GLY A 72 11.28 2.58 -15.31
C GLY A 72 11.31 3.93 -14.62
N ASP A 73 11.87 4.94 -15.27
CA ASP A 73 11.96 6.31 -14.74
C ASP A 73 10.57 6.88 -14.40
N SER A 74 9.56 6.62 -15.23
CA SER A 74 8.18 7.04 -14.92
C SER A 74 7.51 6.16 -13.86
N TYR A 75 7.73 4.83 -13.93
CA TYR A 75 7.10 3.86 -13.03
C TYR A 75 7.53 4.01 -11.58
N LEU A 76 8.79 4.34 -11.31
CA LEU A 76 9.30 4.56 -9.95
C LEU A 76 8.57 5.70 -9.22
N HIS A 77 7.89 6.58 -9.97
CA HIS A 77 7.04 7.65 -9.42
C HIS A 77 5.54 7.31 -9.44
N ALA A 78 5.16 6.17 -9.99
CA ALA A 78 3.78 5.71 -10.03
C ALA A 78 3.32 5.21 -8.65
N ALA A 79 1.99 5.25 -8.42
CA ALA A 79 1.42 4.84 -7.16
C ALA A 79 1.69 3.36 -6.83
N HIS A 80 1.74 2.49 -7.84
CA HIS A 80 2.01 1.07 -7.67
C HIS A 80 3.42 0.80 -7.12
N ALA A 81 4.45 1.43 -7.69
CA ALA A 81 5.82 1.29 -7.18
C ALA A 81 5.96 1.81 -5.73
N LEU A 82 5.10 2.76 -5.34
CA LEU A 82 5.14 3.43 -4.05
C LEU A 82 4.10 2.89 -3.05
N THR A 83 3.46 1.74 -3.30
CA THR A 83 2.42 1.19 -2.40
C THR A 83 2.98 0.80 -1.04
N SER A 84 4.22 0.34 -0.98
CA SER A 84 4.97 0.13 0.27
C SER A 84 6.45 0.37 0.06
N ARG A 85 7.15 0.76 1.13
CA ARG A 85 8.60 0.98 1.14
C ARG A 85 9.13 1.03 2.56
N VAL A 86 10.43 0.89 2.73
CA VAL A 86 11.08 1.14 4.01
C VAL A 86 10.76 2.56 4.47
N ALA A 87 10.36 2.71 5.72
CA ALA A 87 10.02 4.01 6.27
C ALA A 87 11.30 4.76 6.67
N ASP A 88 11.47 5.95 6.11
CA ASP A 88 12.51 6.91 6.43
C ASP A 88 11.99 8.36 6.31
N ILE A 89 12.83 9.34 6.55
CA ILE A 89 12.45 10.75 6.49
C ILE A 89 12.03 11.22 5.08
N HIS A 90 12.40 10.52 4.03
CA HIS A 90 12.06 10.84 2.65
C HIS A 90 10.78 10.11 2.18
N SER A 91 10.51 8.97 2.77
CA SER A 91 9.38 8.12 2.40
C SER A 91 8.11 8.42 3.20
N VAL A 92 8.24 8.93 4.43
CA VAL A 92 7.11 9.29 5.31
C VAL A 92 6.62 10.70 4.97
N ALA A 93 5.33 10.82 4.63
CA ALA A 93 4.74 12.09 4.20
C ALA A 93 4.45 13.06 5.35
N GLY A 94 4.32 12.56 6.57
CA GLY A 94 3.95 13.36 7.74
C GLY A 94 5.11 14.13 8.35
N SER A 95 4.79 15.23 9.06
CA SER A 95 5.78 16.06 9.75
C SER A 95 6.13 15.48 11.12
N PHE A 96 7.41 15.56 11.48
CA PHE A 96 7.96 15.22 12.80
C PHE A 96 8.30 16.47 13.62
N GLU A 97 8.00 17.67 13.11
CA GLU A 97 8.27 18.93 13.78
C GLU A 97 7.04 19.40 14.57
N GLY A 98 7.27 19.85 15.81
CA GLY A 98 6.23 20.45 16.63
C GLY A 98 5.67 21.75 16.02
N ALA A 99 4.44 22.09 16.37
CA ALA A 99 3.71 23.22 15.81
C ALA A 99 4.43 24.58 15.95
N GLY A 100 5.35 24.71 16.92
CA GLY A 100 6.14 25.91 17.19
C GLY A 100 7.38 26.11 16.34
N ASN A 101 7.86 25.09 15.60
CA ASN A 101 9.18 25.11 14.95
C ASN A 101 9.12 25.22 13.42
N ARG A 102 7.95 25.48 12.85
CA ARG A 102 7.80 25.64 11.40
C ARG A 102 8.38 26.97 10.93
N ARG A 103 9.66 27.01 10.58
CA ARG A 103 10.18 28.03 9.68
C ARG A 103 9.56 27.79 8.31
N SER A 104 8.67 28.69 7.89
CA SER A 104 8.02 28.65 6.58
C SER A 104 9.07 28.85 5.48
N SER A 105 9.52 27.78 4.86
CA SER A 105 10.38 27.84 3.67
C SER A 105 9.60 27.75 2.35
N TRP A 106 8.26 27.85 2.39
CA TRP A 106 7.44 27.90 1.17
C TRP A 106 6.38 29.00 1.28
N SER A 107 6.62 30.07 0.51
CA SER A 107 5.66 31.14 0.29
C SER A 107 4.49 30.61 -0.56
N GLY A 108 3.29 30.52 0.00
CA GLY A 108 2.07 30.37 -0.80
C GLY A 108 1.01 29.40 -0.28
N SER A 109 1.16 28.71 0.84
CA SER A 109 0.11 27.82 1.35
C SER A 109 -0.62 28.43 2.54
N ARG A 110 -1.96 28.37 2.48
CA ARG A 110 -2.85 28.74 3.60
C ARG A 110 -2.37 28.08 4.88
N ARG A 111 -2.34 28.85 5.98
CA ARG A 111 -2.04 28.34 7.33
C ARG A 111 -2.95 27.14 7.63
N SER A 112 -2.44 25.93 7.44
CA SER A 112 -3.12 24.76 8.00
C SER A 112 -2.87 24.79 9.51
N SER A 113 -3.94 24.86 10.28
CA SER A 113 -3.96 24.65 11.73
C SER A 113 -3.70 23.18 12.11
N GLY A 114 -2.96 22.45 11.26
CA GLY A 114 -2.65 21.03 11.46
C GLY A 114 -1.85 20.83 12.74
N SER A 115 -2.26 19.90 13.54
CA SER A 115 -1.57 19.38 14.71
C SER A 115 -0.15 18.97 14.33
N GLY A 116 0.87 19.73 14.68
CA GLY A 116 2.28 19.50 14.37
C GLY A 116 2.67 18.03 14.19
N ASN A 117 3.38 17.47 15.16
CA ASN A 117 3.82 16.07 15.16
C ASN A 117 3.07 15.23 16.21
N GLU A 118 1.83 15.55 16.57
CA GLU A 118 1.10 14.80 17.59
C GLU A 118 -0.37 14.57 17.22
N PHE A 119 -0.94 13.50 17.78
CA PHE A 119 -2.36 13.18 17.75
C PHE A 119 -2.84 12.88 19.17
N VAL A 120 -3.86 13.62 19.65
CA VAL A 120 -4.39 13.54 21.01
C VAL A 120 -5.63 12.66 21.02
N TYR A 121 -5.63 11.61 21.85
CA TYR A 121 -6.75 10.69 22.07
C TYR A 121 -7.66 11.14 23.22
N GLY A 122 -7.19 12.02 24.09
CA GLY A 122 -7.94 12.53 25.25
C GLY A 122 -7.02 13.12 26.31
N PRO A 123 -7.55 13.53 27.46
CA PRO A 123 -6.73 14.12 28.53
C PRO A 123 -5.58 13.21 28.92
N GLY A 124 -4.35 13.73 28.83
CA GLY A 124 -3.12 13.01 29.19
C GLY A 124 -2.75 11.84 28.26
N ARG A 125 -3.45 11.63 27.14
CA ARG A 125 -3.18 10.51 26.22
C ARG A 125 -3.00 11.05 24.80
N LYS A 126 -1.79 10.88 24.25
CA LYS A 126 -1.46 11.29 22.89
C LYS A 126 -0.40 10.38 22.26
N VAL A 127 -0.31 10.39 20.94
CA VAL A 127 0.79 9.83 20.17
C VAL A 127 1.59 10.98 19.59
N VAL A 128 2.90 10.96 19.80
CA VAL A 128 3.85 11.95 19.28
C VAL A 128 4.72 11.28 18.23
N MET A 129 4.84 11.89 17.06
CA MET A 129 5.77 11.47 16.02
C MET A 129 7.15 12.05 16.32
N GLU A 130 8.11 11.20 16.60
CA GLU A 130 9.47 11.58 17.00
C GLU A 130 10.51 11.12 15.98
N ARG A 131 11.45 11.99 15.66
CA ARG A 131 12.66 11.64 14.94
C ARG A 131 13.78 11.46 15.96
N ARG A 132 14.47 10.32 15.89
CA ARG A 132 15.63 9.97 16.71
C ARG A 132 16.77 9.52 15.78
N ASP A 133 17.98 9.42 16.29
CA ASP A 133 19.13 8.90 15.51
C ASP A 133 18.88 7.48 15.00
N SER A 134 18.13 6.68 15.75
CA SER A 134 17.77 5.30 15.40
C SER A 134 16.59 5.19 14.42
N GLY A 135 15.94 6.28 14.02
CA GLY A 135 14.82 6.27 13.08
C GLY A 135 13.63 7.15 13.48
N LEU A 136 12.47 6.84 12.89
CA LEU A 136 11.21 7.53 13.12
C LEU A 136 10.33 6.69 14.05
N PHE A 137 9.57 7.35 14.95
CA PHE A 137 8.77 6.64 15.96
C PHE A 137 7.41 7.29 16.16
N GLN A 138 6.38 6.45 16.38
CA GLN A 138 5.18 6.86 17.10
C GLN A 138 5.39 6.55 18.58
N VAL A 139 5.23 7.57 19.41
CA VAL A 139 5.43 7.45 20.86
C VAL A 139 4.12 7.73 21.56
N ALA A 140 3.51 6.71 22.14
CA ALA A 140 2.40 6.91 23.05
C ALA A 140 2.88 7.59 24.32
N VAL A 141 2.20 8.65 24.69
CA VAL A 141 2.41 9.37 25.97
C VAL A 141 1.12 9.27 26.75
N THR A 142 1.18 8.63 27.91
CA THR A 142 0.03 8.39 28.79
C THR A 142 0.40 8.77 30.23
N PRO A 143 -0.56 8.87 31.14
CA PRO A 143 -0.26 9.05 32.57
C PRO A 143 0.59 7.92 33.19
N TYR A 144 0.64 6.77 32.53
CA TYR A 144 1.38 5.59 33.02
C TYR A 144 2.79 5.46 32.44
N GLY A 145 3.14 6.31 31.46
CA GLY A 145 4.47 6.27 30.84
C GLY A 145 4.46 6.54 29.36
N ARG A 146 5.58 6.17 28.73
CA ARG A 146 5.83 6.35 27.30
C ARG A 146 6.15 4.99 26.68
N GLU A 147 5.54 4.70 25.53
CA GLU A 147 5.77 3.50 24.71
C GLU A 147 6.09 3.94 23.28
N ALA A 148 7.18 3.41 22.70
CA ALA A 148 7.67 3.85 21.41
C ALA A 148 7.66 2.69 20.40
N HIS A 149 7.05 2.92 19.24
CA HIS A 149 6.98 2.00 18.11
C HIS A 149 7.61 2.64 16.88
N ARG A 150 8.42 1.86 16.18
CA ARG A 150 9.19 2.36 15.05
C ARG A 150 8.32 2.39 13.79
N PHE A 151 8.56 3.40 12.94
CA PHE A 151 8.13 3.35 11.54
C PHE A 151 9.10 2.46 10.77
N ASP A 152 8.74 1.22 10.50
CA ASP A 152 9.58 0.33 9.71
C ASP A 152 9.14 0.29 8.24
N ILE A 153 7.83 0.27 7.99
CA ILE A 153 7.27 0.23 6.64
C ILE A 153 6.25 1.37 6.49
N ALA A 154 6.39 2.17 5.44
CA ALA A 154 5.38 3.10 4.98
C ALA A 154 4.51 2.42 3.92
N VAL A 155 3.21 2.34 4.14
CA VAL A 155 2.21 1.79 3.22
C VAL A 155 1.36 2.92 2.64
N GLY A 156 1.22 2.93 1.33
CA GLY A 156 0.56 3.99 0.57
C GLY A 156 1.55 4.92 -0.12
N SER A 157 1.17 5.37 -1.32
CA SER A 157 2.04 6.18 -2.18
C SER A 157 2.34 7.60 -1.66
N GLY A 158 1.73 8.02 -0.54
CA GLY A 158 1.85 9.39 -0.04
C GLY A 158 1.09 10.43 -0.87
N ARG A 159 0.09 10.01 -1.65
CA ARG A 159 -0.74 10.90 -2.47
C ARG A 159 -2.08 11.25 -1.84
N LYS A 160 -2.68 10.31 -1.13
CA LYS A 160 -3.91 10.51 -0.36
C LYS A 160 -3.62 10.35 1.13
N ALA A 161 -3.10 9.20 1.49
CA ALA A 161 -2.75 8.87 2.86
C ALA A 161 -1.55 7.92 2.89
N GLN A 162 -0.97 7.79 4.07
CA GLN A 162 -0.04 6.73 4.42
C GLN A 162 -0.40 6.17 5.78
N THR A 163 -0.40 4.85 5.89
CA THR A 163 -0.32 4.16 7.16
C THR A 163 1.07 3.60 7.38
N TYR A 164 1.40 3.23 8.60
CA TYR A 164 2.76 2.83 8.96
C TYR A 164 2.72 1.54 9.75
N LEU A 165 3.75 0.73 9.57
CA LEU A 165 3.86 -0.57 10.22
C LEU A 165 5.15 -0.65 11.00
N ASP A 166 5.10 -1.38 12.11
CA ASP A 166 6.20 -1.70 13.01
C ASP A 166 6.50 -3.20 12.97
N TRP A 167 7.76 -3.57 12.99
CA TRP A 167 8.20 -4.94 13.20
C TRP A 167 8.39 -5.22 14.69
N MET A 168 7.55 -6.07 15.25
CA MET A 168 7.74 -6.62 16.59
C MET A 168 8.13 -8.10 16.47
N GLY A 169 9.44 -8.39 16.61
CA GLY A 169 9.98 -9.70 16.26
C GLY A 169 9.80 -10.01 14.77
N ASP A 170 9.18 -11.14 14.46
CA ASP A 170 8.81 -11.54 13.09
C ASP A 170 7.35 -11.15 12.74
N GLY A 171 6.59 -10.59 13.66
CA GLY A 171 5.26 -10.04 13.41
C GLY A 171 5.32 -8.60 12.91
N VAL A 172 4.34 -8.25 12.08
CA VAL A 172 4.16 -6.87 11.58
C VAL A 172 2.87 -6.31 12.13
N PHE A 173 2.91 -5.08 12.65
CA PHE A 173 1.76 -4.45 13.28
C PHE A 173 1.52 -3.06 12.71
N GLN A 174 0.26 -2.73 12.49
CA GLN A 174 -0.12 -1.39 12.04
C GLN A 174 -0.06 -0.40 13.21
N LEU A 175 0.51 0.77 12.96
CA LEU A 175 0.55 1.86 13.91
C LEU A 175 -0.80 2.62 13.97
N PRO A 176 -1.19 3.14 15.15
CA PRO A 176 -2.52 3.73 15.38
C PRO A 176 -2.74 5.06 14.68
N VAL A 177 -1.69 5.75 14.24
CA VAL A 177 -1.80 7.07 13.60
C VAL A 177 -1.29 7.01 12.17
N SER A 178 -2.13 7.43 11.24
CA SER A 178 -1.85 7.55 9.80
C SER A 178 -1.73 9.03 9.40
N TYR A 179 -1.08 9.31 8.27
CA TYR A 179 -1.01 10.66 7.72
C TYR A 179 -1.92 10.80 6.49
N PHE A 180 -2.82 11.76 6.53
CA PHE A 180 -3.73 12.10 5.43
C PHE A 180 -3.23 13.35 4.73
N VAL A 181 -2.85 13.20 3.47
CA VAL A 181 -2.21 14.26 2.67
C VAL A 181 -3.20 15.36 2.32
N THR A 182 -4.44 15.00 2.02
CA THR A 182 -5.52 15.97 1.72
C THR A 182 -5.81 16.90 2.88
N GLU A 183 -5.69 16.38 4.11
CA GLU A 183 -5.93 17.11 5.35
C GLU A 183 -4.63 17.76 5.91
N HIS A 184 -3.48 17.47 5.29
CA HIS A 184 -2.16 17.86 5.77
C HIS A 184 -1.94 17.56 7.26
N GLY A 185 -2.44 16.39 7.72
CA GLY A 185 -2.48 16.09 9.14
C GLY A 185 -2.40 14.61 9.50
N TRP A 186 -1.95 14.41 10.73
CA TRP A 186 -2.03 13.13 11.40
C TRP A 186 -3.46 12.87 11.85
N ALA A 187 -3.95 11.66 11.64
CA ALA A 187 -5.28 11.24 12.03
C ALA A 187 -5.26 9.80 12.52
N ASN A 188 -6.28 9.41 13.27
CA ASN A 188 -6.47 8.01 13.67
C ASN A 188 -6.47 7.10 12.45
N SER A 189 -5.76 5.99 12.51
CA SER A 189 -5.76 5.01 11.42
C SER A 189 -7.16 4.44 11.21
N PRO A 190 -7.58 4.14 9.98
CA PRO A 190 -8.90 3.58 9.70
C PRO A 190 -9.17 2.33 10.56
N HIS A 191 -10.38 2.25 11.11
CA HIS A 191 -10.84 1.16 11.99
C HIS A 191 -10.06 0.99 13.31
N TYR A 192 -9.25 1.98 13.70
CA TYR A 192 -8.68 2.00 15.04
C TYR A 192 -9.64 2.62 16.05
N PRO A 193 -9.54 2.22 17.34
CA PRO A 193 -10.27 2.89 18.41
C PRO A 193 -9.97 4.39 18.41
N VAL A 194 -11.01 5.22 18.52
CA VAL A 194 -10.86 6.69 18.46
C VAL A 194 -10.52 7.33 19.81
N ASP A 195 -10.61 6.54 20.88
CA ASP A 195 -10.49 6.96 22.29
C ASP A 195 -9.36 6.23 23.05
N SER A 196 -8.69 5.29 22.39
CA SER A 196 -7.60 4.52 23.01
C SER A 196 -6.42 4.34 22.07
N ILE A 197 -5.21 4.30 22.63
CA ILE A 197 -3.98 4.03 21.90
C ILE A 197 -3.73 2.53 21.94
N TRP A 198 -3.57 1.91 20.80
CA TRP A 198 -3.32 0.49 20.67
C TRP A 198 -2.35 0.18 19.55
N PHE A 199 -1.32 -0.63 19.82
CA PHE A 199 -0.30 -1.02 18.85
C PHE A 199 -0.38 -2.52 18.46
N GLY A 200 -1.38 -3.23 18.93
CA GLY A 200 -1.47 -4.69 18.77
C GLY A 200 -2.18 -5.18 17.51
N ARG A 201 -2.44 -4.33 16.49
CA ARG A 201 -3.11 -4.76 15.27
C ARG A 201 -2.15 -5.46 14.33
N ALA A 202 -2.15 -6.80 14.36
CA ALA A 202 -1.37 -7.61 13.44
C ALA A 202 -1.80 -7.37 11.98
N VAL A 203 -0.83 -7.35 11.08
CA VAL A 203 -1.04 -7.22 9.63
C VAL A 203 -1.08 -8.61 9.01
N GLU A 204 -2.21 -8.93 8.39
CA GLU A 204 -2.42 -10.19 7.70
C GLU A 204 -1.69 -10.22 6.35
N THR A 205 -1.38 -11.44 5.86
CA THR A 205 -0.71 -11.64 4.56
C THR A 205 -1.47 -11.02 3.41
N GLY A 206 -2.81 -11.07 3.43
CA GLY A 206 -3.67 -10.45 2.43
C GLY A 206 -3.46 -8.93 2.26
N CYS A 207 -3.05 -8.21 3.32
CA CYS A 207 -2.69 -6.79 3.20
C CYS A 207 -1.46 -6.60 2.30
N PHE A 208 -0.44 -7.45 2.48
CA PHE A 208 0.77 -7.41 1.67
C PHE A 208 0.52 -7.85 0.23
N GLU A 209 -0.43 -8.74 -0.02
CA GLU A 209 -0.75 -9.20 -1.37
C GLU A 209 -1.22 -8.09 -2.31
N CYS A 210 -1.79 -7.00 -1.74
CA CYS A 210 -2.15 -5.79 -2.48
C CYS A 210 -1.12 -4.66 -2.35
N HIS A 211 -0.31 -4.65 -1.30
CA HIS A 211 0.59 -3.52 -1.00
C HIS A 211 2.08 -3.84 -1.19
N ALA A 212 2.45 -5.09 -1.45
CA ALA A 212 3.81 -5.50 -1.76
C ALA A 212 3.83 -6.51 -2.91
N SER A 213 4.98 -6.69 -3.53
CA SER A 213 5.14 -7.74 -4.55
C SER A 213 5.35 -9.11 -3.94
N PHE A 214 5.92 -9.17 -2.73
CA PHE A 214 6.12 -10.41 -2.00
C PHE A 214 6.48 -10.18 -0.54
N ILE A 215 6.09 -11.13 0.30
CA ILE A 215 6.61 -11.38 1.65
C ILE A 215 6.41 -12.87 1.95
N SER A 216 7.39 -13.51 2.56
CA SER A 216 7.28 -14.91 2.99
C SER A 216 6.73 -15.01 4.41
N GLN A 217 5.61 -15.66 4.56
CA GLN A 217 5.09 -16.04 5.87
C GLN A 217 5.80 -17.32 6.34
N LYS A 218 6.44 -17.26 7.51
CA LYS A 218 7.17 -18.40 8.14
C LYS A 218 6.26 -19.27 8.99
N GLY A 219 5.19 -18.68 9.52
CA GLY A 219 4.27 -19.36 10.43
C GLY A 219 3.24 -18.41 11.02
N MET A 220 2.62 -18.84 12.12
CA MET A 220 1.64 -18.05 12.85
C MET A 220 1.80 -18.35 14.37
N ILE A 221 1.81 -17.31 15.17
CA ILE A 221 1.71 -17.45 16.64
C ILE A 221 0.23 -17.32 16.98
N HIS A 222 -0.37 -18.39 17.45
CA HIS A 222 -1.77 -18.41 17.87
C HIS A 222 -1.91 -17.85 19.27
N VAL A 223 -2.80 -16.87 19.43
CA VAL A 223 -3.21 -16.33 20.72
C VAL A 223 -4.34 -17.19 21.30
N ASP A 224 -5.25 -17.62 20.43
CA ASP A 224 -6.34 -18.56 20.70
C ASP A 224 -6.70 -19.38 19.45
N ALA A 225 -7.80 -20.14 19.47
CA ALA A 225 -8.22 -20.98 18.35
C ALA A 225 -8.61 -20.18 17.08
N PHE A 226 -8.91 -18.89 17.23
CA PHE A 226 -9.44 -18.05 16.13
C PHE A 226 -8.52 -16.89 15.78
N HIS A 227 -7.57 -16.52 16.64
CA HIS A 227 -6.71 -15.36 16.47
C HIS A 227 -5.24 -15.77 16.49
N GLY A 228 -4.50 -15.25 15.53
CA GLY A 228 -3.07 -15.47 15.44
C GLY A 228 -2.36 -14.25 14.86
N THR A 229 -1.06 -14.19 15.08
CA THR A 229 -0.17 -13.18 14.49
C THR A 229 0.71 -13.87 13.47
N PRO A 230 0.57 -13.54 12.17
CA PRO A 230 1.46 -14.05 11.15
C PRO A 230 2.91 -13.68 11.43
N GLN A 231 3.80 -14.62 11.20
CA GLN A 231 5.25 -14.44 11.33
C GLN A 231 5.88 -14.40 9.95
N TYR A 232 6.66 -13.39 9.67
CA TYR A 232 7.23 -13.15 8.34
C TYR A 232 8.75 -13.22 8.33
N ASP A 233 9.30 -13.54 7.17
CA ASP A 233 10.71 -13.34 6.90
C ASP A 233 10.94 -11.90 6.42
N ARG A 234 11.54 -11.07 7.28
CA ARG A 234 11.83 -9.66 6.99
C ARG A 234 12.71 -9.50 5.74
N ALA A 235 13.63 -10.42 5.49
CA ALA A 235 14.53 -10.36 4.35
C ALA A 235 13.83 -10.66 3.01
N SER A 236 12.65 -11.28 3.06
CA SER A 236 11.90 -11.67 1.87
C SER A 236 11.03 -10.55 1.29
N VAL A 237 10.92 -9.39 1.95
CA VAL A 237 10.00 -8.33 1.50
C VAL A 237 10.45 -7.73 0.18
N VAL A 238 9.59 -7.83 -0.85
CA VAL A 238 9.71 -7.08 -2.10
C VAL A 238 8.69 -5.94 -2.05
N TYR A 239 9.19 -4.75 -1.70
CA TYR A 239 8.37 -3.57 -1.50
C TYR A 239 7.77 -3.04 -2.80
N GLY A 240 6.62 -2.38 -2.68
CA GLY A 240 5.87 -1.85 -3.81
C GLY A 240 5.30 -2.95 -4.68
N ILE A 241 4.65 -2.57 -5.77
CA ILE A 241 4.26 -3.50 -6.84
C ILE A 241 5.33 -3.39 -7.91
N ASP A 242 6.12 -4.43 -8.14
CA ASP A 242 7.19 -4.45 -9.12
C ASP A 242 6.70 -4.85 -10.53
N CYS A 243 7.59 -4.80 -11.50
CA CYS A 243 7.29 -5.13 -12.89
C CYS A 243 6.71 -6.54 -13.03
N GLU A 244 7.28 -7.50 -12.30
CA GLU A 244 6.95 -8.92 -12.42
C GLU A 244 5.61 -9.29 -11.78
N ARG A 245 5.03 -8.40 -10.95
CA ARG A 245 3.69 -8.56 -10.41
C ARG A 245 2.61 -8.49 -11.52
N CYS A 246 2.89 -7.71 -12.56
CA CYS A 246 1.99 -7.52 -13.71
C CYS A 246 2.47 -8.21 -14.98
N HIS A 247 3.77 -8.45 -15.13
CA HIS A 247 4.36 -9.07 -16.32
C HIS A 247 4.77 -10.53 -16.13
N GLY A 248 4.74 -11.01 -14.88
CA GLY A 248 5.17 -12.36 -14.51
C GLY A 248 6.70 -12.49 -14.40
N PRO A 249 7.17 -13.68 -13.99
CA PRO A 249 8.59 -13.96 -13.77
C PRO A 249 9.43 -13.68 -15.01
N GLY A 250 10.48 -12.86 -14.87
CA GLY A 250 11.25 -12.30 -15.98
C GLY A 250 12.71 -12.78 -16.10
N ALA A 251 13.18 -13.72 -15.26
CA ALA A 251 14.59 -14.13 -15.29
C ALA A 251 15.01 -14.69 -16.64
N LEU A 252 14.21 -15.56 -17.26
CA LEU A 252 14.50 -16.10 -18.58
C LEU A 252 14.45 -15.03 -19.67
N HIS A 253 13.52 -14.07 -19.56
CA HIS A 253 13.45 -12.93 -20.47
C HIS A 253 14.71 -12.09 -20.41
N ALA A 254 15.13 -11.71 -19.20
CA ALA A 254 16.31 -10.89 -18.99
C ALA A 254 17.58 -11.59 -19.50
N ALA A 255 17.72 -12.90 -19.23
CA ALA A 255 18.85 -13.70 -19.70
C ALA A 255 18.88 -13.79 -21.23
N TRP A 256 17.71 -14.08 -21.85
CA TRP A 256 17.61 -14.17 -23.31
C TRP A 256 17.97 -12.86 -24.00
N GLN A 257 17.34 -11.76 -23.60
CA GLN A 257 17.56 -10.45 -24.22
C GLN A 257 18.98 -9.91 -24.01
N SER A 258 19.61 -10.28 -22.90
CA SER A 258 21.01 -9.92 -22.66
C SER A 258 21.96 -10.65 -23.61
N ALA A 259 21.65 -11.90 -23.99
CA ALA A 259 22.43 -12.73 -24.89
C ALA A 259 22.11 -12.45 -26.39
N HIS A 260 20.92 -11.95 -26.71
CA HIS A 260 20.42 -11.76 -28.08
C HIS A 260 19.89 -10.34 -28.24
N LYS A 261 20.80 -9.36 -28.24
CA LYS A 261 20.46 -7.92 -28.29
C LYS A 261 19.78 -7.51 -29.58
N GLU A 262 19.93 -8.27 -30.65
CA GLU A 262 19.27 -8.09 -31.96
C GLU A 262 17.82 -8.59 -31.97
N ASP A 263 17.42 -9.45 -31.02
CA ASP A 263 16.05 -9.95 -30.93
C ASP A 263 15.12 -8.89 -30.28
N THR A 264 14.28 -8.28 -31.07
CA THR A 264 13.31 -7.27 -30.62
C THR A 264 12.00 -7.87 -30.12
N VAL A 265 11.83 -9.19 -30.20
CA VAL A 265 10.63 -9.88 -29.74
C VAL A 265 10.73 -10.19 -28.24
N ALA A 266 9.76 -9.76 -27.47
CA ALA A 266 9.67 -10.08 -26.05
C ALA A 266 9.46 -11.60 -25.84
N ARG A 267 10.54 -12.35 -25.61
CA ARG A 267 10.50 -13.80 -25.34
C ARG A 267 10.53 -14.08 -23.84
N TYR A 268 9.95 -15.21 -23.47
CA TYR A 268 9.93 -15.74 -22.10
C TYR A 268 9.33 -14.79 -21.04
N ILE A 269 8.50 -13.85 -21.49
CA ILE A 269 7.72 -12.98 -20.61
C ILE A 269 6.29 -12.87 -21.15
N ARG A 270 5.33 -12.66 -20.27
CA ARG A 270 3.94 -12.50 -20.68
C ARG A 270 3.74 -11.10 -21.27
N ARG A 271 3.45 -11.03 -22.57
CA ARG A 271 3.06 -9.78 -23.25
C ARG A 271 1.63 -9.45 -22.84
N PHE A 272 1.43 -8.35 -22.10
CA PHE A 272 0.12 -7.94 -21.61
C PHE A 272 -0.89 -7.74 -22.75
N ALA A 273 -0.42 -7.19 -23.90
CA ALA A 273 -1.25 -7.01 -25.09
C ALA A 273 -1.83 -8.33 -25.66
N ALA A 274 -1.16 -9.46 -25.43
CA ALA A 274 -1.61 -10.78 -25.89
C ALA A 274 -2.63 -11.46 -24.96
N LEU A 275 -2.90 -10.87 -23.79
CA LEU A 275 -3.90 -11.38 -22.86
C LEU A 275 -5.31 -11.10 -23.38
N GLY A 276 -6.22 -12.03 -23.14
CA GLY A 276 -7.65 -11.81 -23.31
C GLY A 276 -8.18 -10.74 -22.35
N ARG A 277 -9.33 -10.14 -22.67
CA ARG A 277 -9.94 -9.08 -21.85
C ARG A 277 -10.05 -9.47 -20.39
N GLN A 278 -10.62 -10.64 -20.06
CA GLN A 278 -10.78 -11.07 -18.68
C GLN A 278 -9.43 -11.26 -17.97
N GLN A 279 -8.45 -11.83 -18.66
CA GLN A 279 -7.12 -11.99 -18.08
C GLN A 279 -6.44 -10.64 -17.75
N LYS A 280 -6.64 -9.61 -18.58
CA LYS A 280 -6.19 -8.25 -18.29
C LYS A 280 -6.89 -7.66 -17.08
N LEU A 281 -8.21 -7.87 -16.98
CA LEU A 281 -9.00 -7.46 -15.82
C LEU A 281 -8.54 -8.18 -14.55
N ASP A 282 -8.28 -9.49 -14.61
CA ASP A 282 -7.84 -10.30 -13.48
C ASP A 282 -6.51 -9.83 -12.90
N VAL A 283 -5.58 -9.37 -13.75
CA VAL A 283 -4.31 -8.75 -13.30
C VAL A 283 -4.56 -7.54 -12.40
N CYS A 284 -5.58 -6.74 -12.69
CA CYS A 284 -5.91 -5.56 -11.87
C CYS A 284 -6.79 -5.94 -10.68
N ALA A 285 -7.77 -6.81 -10.91
CA ALA A 285 -8.78 -7.20 -9.94
C ALA A 285 -8.20 -7.94 -8.73
N GLN A 286 -7.03 -8.61 -8.85
CA GLN A 286 -6.37 -9.23 -7.70
C GLN A 286 -6.18 -8.25 -6.50
N CYS A 287 -6.11 -6.94 -6.77
CA CYS A 287 -5.95 -5.89 -5.76
C CYS A 287 -7.07 -4.84 -5.80
N HIS A 288 -7.75 -4.68 -6.94
CA HIS A 288 -8.80 -3.68 -7.17
C HIS A 288 -10.22 -4.27 -7.22
N SER A 289 -10.39 -5.44 -6.65
CA SER A 289 -11.68 -6.09 -6.40
C SER A 289 -11.82 -6.34 -4.90
N GLY A 290 -12.89 -5.84 -4.29
CA GLY A 290 -13.26 -6.13 -2.91
C GLY A 290 -14.19 -7.35 -2.79
N GLY A 291 -14.55 -7.95 -3.93
CA GLY A 291 -15.47 -9.07 -4.01
C GLY A 291 -14.91 -10.43 -3.56
N HIS A 292 -13.87 -10.43 -2.72
CA HIS A 292 -13.23 -11.65 -2.21
C HIS A 292 -13.66 -11.93 -0.78
N ALA A 293 -14.33 -13.06 -0.56
CA ALA A 293 -14.69 -13.52 0.79
C ALA A 293 -13.51 -14.15 1.52
N SER A 294 -12.66 -14.85 0.80
CA SER A 294 -11.46 -15.52 1.33
C SER A 294 -10.56 -15.96 0.18
N GLU A 295 -9.32 -16.29 0.50
CA GLU A 295 -8.36 -16.79 -0.47
C GLU A 295 -8.41 -18.31 -0.58
N ARG A 296 -8.37 -18.81 -1.81
CA ARG A 296 -8.12 -20.24 -2.11
C ARG A 296 -6.64 -20.53 -2.16
N ARG A 297 -5.88 -19.57 -2.67
CA ARG A 297 -4.42 -19.61 -2.85
C ARG A 297 -3.90 -18.20 -2.68
N SER A 298 -2.69 -18.07 -2.15
CA SER A 298 -2.03 -16.77 -2.06
C SER A 298 -1.94 -16.09 -3.42
N LEU A 299 -2.33 -14.80 -3.47
CA LEU A 299 -2.24 -13.95 -4.64
C LEU A 299 -0.80 -13.65 -5.07
N PHE A 300 0.20 -13.88 -4.22
CA PHE A 300 1.61 -13.85 -4.64
C PHE A 300 1.95 -14.91 -5.69
N ARG A 301 1.13 -15.96 -5.81
CA ARG A 301 1.28 -17.00 -6.84
C ARG A 301 0.54 -16.70 -8.13
N PHE A 302 -0.32 -15.68 -8.16
CA PHE A 302 -1.04 -15.27 -9.36
C PHE A 302 -0.06 -14.77 -10.41
N LYS A 303 -0.22 -15.22 -11.65
CA LYS A 303 0.59 -14.81 -12.80
C LYS A 303 -0.32 -14.26 -13.91
N PRO A 304 0.14 -13.26 -14.67
CA PRO A 304 -0.64 -12.75 -15.79
C PRO A 304 -1.04 -13.87 -16.76
N GLY A 305 -2.34 -13.97 -17.00
CA GLY A 305 -2.93 -15.05 -17.80
C GLY A 305 -3.62 -16.13 -16.97
N ASP A 306 -3.42 -16.14 -15.66
CA ASP A 306 -4.22 -16.98 -14.75
C ASP A 306 -5.65 -16.43 -14.64
N THR A 307 -6.57 -17.29 -14.17
CA THR A 307 -7.95 -16.93 -13.85
C THR A 307 -8.07 -16.62 -12.36
N LEU A 308 -8.47 -15.41 -12.01
CA LEU A 308 -8.53 -14.95 -10.61
C LEU A 308 -9.43 -15.82 -9.72
N ALA A 309 -10.53 -16.34 -10.25
CA ALA A 309 -11.44 -17.23 -9.53
C ALA A 309 -10.77 -18.55 -9.04
N ASN A 310 -9.59 -18.90 -9.54
CA ASN A 310 -8.80 -20.02 -9.01
C ASN A 310 -8.01 -19.67 -7.74
N PHE A 311 -7.93 -18.38 -7.40
CA PHE A 311 -7.17 -17.85 -6.27
C PHE A 311 -8.05 -17.34 -5.14
N VAL A 312 -9.25 -16.86 -5.46
CA VAL A 312 -10.15 -16.24 -4.50
C VAL A 312 -11.56 -16.84 -4.61
N PHE A 313 -12.31 -16.80 -3.51
CA PHE A 313 -13.74 -17.04 -3.51
C PHE A 313 -14.49 -15.73 -3.71
N ALA A 314 -15.50 -15.74 -4.57
CA ALA A 314 -16.41 -14.60 -4.66
C ALA A 314 -17.12 -14.38 -3.33
N ASP A 315 -17.20 -13.14 -2.92
CA ASP A 315 -17.98 -12.75 -1.74
C ASP A 315 -19.46 -12.70 -2.10
N PRO A 316 -20.33 -13.51 -1.46
CA PRO A 316 -21.76 -13.51 -1.73
C PRO A 316 -22.43 -12.14 -1.51
N ARG A 317 -21.85 -11.29 -0.68
CA ARG A 317 -22.38 -9.92 -0.42
C ARG A 317 -22.37 -9.04 -1.65
N PHE A 318 -21.48 -9.30 -2.62
CA PHE A 318 -21.41 -8.56 -3.90
C PHE A 318 -22.50 -8.95 -4.89
N THR A 319 -23.32 -9.95 -4.58
CA THR A 319 -24.53 -10.27 -5.38
C THR A 319 -25.64 -9.24 -5.18
N ALA A 320 -25.56 -8.40 -4.15
CA ALA A 320 -26.56 -7.38 -3.81
C ALA A 320 -26.59 -6.17 -4.77
N GLY A 321 -25.69 -6.10 -5.75
CA GLY A 321 -25.67 -5.09 -6.79
C GLY A 321 -24.78 -3.86 -6.47
N PRO A 322 -24.49 -3.04 -7.49
CA PRO A 322 -23.47 -1.97 -7.40
C PRO A 322 -23.89 -0.78 -6.52
N ALA A 323 -25.17 -0.65 -6.19
CA ALA A 323 -25.65 0.45 -5.33
C ALA A 323 -25.13 0.33 -3.89
N ASN A 324 -24.87 -0.88 -3.42
CA ASN A 324 -24.40 -1.20 -2.07
C ASN A 324 -22.91 -1.54 -2.00
N THR A 325 -22.18 -1.32 -3.11
CA THR A 325 -20.75 -1.59 -3.18
C THR A 325 -19.96 -0.34 -2.80
N ASP A 326 -19.10 -0.45 -1.79
CA ASP A 326 -18.20 0.65 -1.40
C ASP A 326 -17.31 1.05 -2.58
N VAL A 327 -16.99 2.33 -2.68
CA VAL A 327 -16.14 2.87 -3.74
C VAL A 327 -14.65 2.56 -3.55
N HIS A 328 -14.24 2.17 -2.33
CA HIS A 328 -12.86 1.82 -2.03
C HIS A 328 -12.63 0.33 -2.26
N GLY A 329 -11.61 0.00 -3.06
CA GLY A 329 -11.22 -1.38 -3.34
C GLY A 329 -12.09 -2.13 -4.35
N ASN A 330 -13.23 -1.56 -4.78
CA ASN A 330 -14.22 -2.25 -5.64
C ASN A 330 -14.28 -1.66 -7.05
N GLN A 331 -13.15 -1.22 -7.60
CA GLN A 331 -13.11 -0.60 -8.93
C GLN A 331 -13.56 -1.55 -10.03
N TYR A 332 -13.19 -2.83 -9.92
CA TYR A 332 -13.57 -3.85 -10.90
C TYR A 332 -15.09 -4.08 -10.92
N GLU A 333 -15.72 -4.33 -9.77
CA GLU A 333 -17.15 -4.61 -9.66
C GLU A 333 -17.99 -3.42 -10.13
N LEU A 334 -17.62 -2.21 -9.74
CA LEU A 334 -18.30 -0.99 -10.14
C LEU A 334 -18.17 -0.74 -11.64
N LEU A 335 -16.98 -0.95 -12.23
CA LEU A 335 -16.79 -0.86 -13.67
C LEU A 335 -17.60 -1.94 -14.38
N ALA A 336 -17.55 -3.18 -13.92
CA ALA A 336 -18.26 -4.32 -14.53
C ALA A 336 -19.78 -4.12 -14.57
N ALA A 337 -20.34 -3.36 -13.63
CA ALA A 337 -21.76 -2.97 -13.62
C ALA A 337 -22.08 -1.80 -14.56
N SER A 338 -21.09 -1.13 -15.15
CA SER A 338 -21.32 0.03 -16.01
C SER A 338 -21.86 -0.38 -17.36
N LYS A 339 -22.81 0.40 -17.93
CA LYS A 339 -23.39 0.12 -19.23
C LYS A 339 -22.37 0.05 -20.36
N CYS A 340 -21.36 0.93 -20.35
CA CYS A 340 -20.28 0.92 -21.35
C CYS A 340 -19.48 -0.39 -21.29
N PHE A 341 -19.18 -0.89 -20.09
CA PHE A 341 -18.50 -2.18 -19.92
C PHE A 341 -19.32 -3.37 -20.43
N LEU A 342 -20.61 -3.39 -20.11
CA LEU A 342 -21.53 -4.46 -20.52
C LEU A 342 -21.77 -4.49 -22.04
N ARG A 343 -21.65 -3.34 -22.70
CA ARG A 343 -21.91 -3.20 -24.14
C ARG A 343 -20.68 -3.29 -25.04
N THR A 344 -19.47 -3.38 -24.46
CA THR A 344 -18.24 -3.54 -25.22
C THR A 344 -17.49 -4.79 -24.78
N SER A 345 -16.85 -5.46 -25.73
CA SER A 345 -15.98 -6.60 -25.45
C SER A 345 -14.51 -6.22 -25.25
N THR A 346 -14.16 -4.95 -25.42
CA THR A 346 -12.76 -4.48 -25.44
C THR A 346 -12.40 -3.59 -24.26
N LEU A 347 -13.38 -2.99 -23.59
CA LEU A 347 -13.11 -2.10 -22.45
C LEU A 347 -12.49 -2.87 -21.28
N GLU A 348 -11.32 -2.45 -20.84
CA GLU A 348 -10.58 -2.97 -19.69
C GLU A 348 -9.84 -1.81 -18.99
N CYS A 349 -9.15 -2.08 -17.90
CA CYS A 349 -8.54 -1.03 -17.06
C CYS A 349 -7.54 -0.15 -17.85
N GLY A 350 -6.72 -0.76 -18.72
CA GLY A 350 -5.76 -0.06 -19.56
C GLY A 350 -6.39 0.83 -20.62
N SER A 351 -7.70 0.67 -20.92
CA SER A 351 -8.42 1.60 -21.79
C SER A 351 -8.47 3.02 -21.20
N CYS A 352 -8.39 3.12 -19.87
CA CYS A 352 -8.48 4.38 -19.15
C CYS A 352 -7.25 4.70 -18.29
N HIS A 353 -6.41 3.72 -17.94
CA HIS A 353 -5.26 3.89 -17.07
C HIS A 353 -3.97 3.40 -17.72
N ASP A 354 -2.89 4.17 -17.56
CA ASP A 354 -1.53 3.68 -17.77
C ASP A 354 -0.87 3.47 -16.40
N PRO A 355 -0.65 2.21 -15.97
CA PRO A 355 -0.07 1.91 -14.67
C PRO A 355 1.41 2.33 -14.55
N HIS A 356 2.10 2.62 -15.66
CA HIS A 356 3.51 2.98 -15.68
C HIS A 356 3.78 4.45 -15.39
N VAL A 357 2.74 5.29 -15.39
CA VAL A 357 2.89 6.73 -15.19
C VAL A 357 2.01 7.24 -14.06
N ARG A 358 2.37 8.41 -13.57
CA ARG A 358 1.56 9.13 -12.60
C ARG A 358 0.49 9.95 -13.32
N GLU A 359 -0.76 9.47 -13.31
CA GLU A 359 -1.89 10.15 -13.95
C GLU A 359 -2.85 10.85 -12.98
N ARG A 360 -2.65 10.68 -11.67
CA ARG A 360 -3.51 11.35 -10.68
C ARG A 360 -3.46 12.86 -10.86
N ASP A 361 -4.60 13.51 -10.68
CA ASP A 361 -4.82 14.95 -10.83
C ASP A 361 -4.86 15.46 -12.29
N SER A 362 -4.80 14.55 -13.27
CA SER A 362 -4.90 14.86 -14.69
C SER A 362 -6.26 14.44 -15.24
N LEU A 363 -7.37 15.01 -14.72
CA LEU A 363 -8.73 14.61 -15.10
C LEU A 363 -9.00 14.74 -16.62
N THR A 364 -8.36 15.71 -17.26
CA THR A 364 -8.45 15.92 -18.71
C THR A 364 -7.92 14.70 -19.50
N VAL A 365 -6.87 14.02 -19.00
CA VAL A 365 -6.33 12.81 -19.66
C VAL A 365 -7.40 11.72 -19.72
N PHE A 366 -8.11 11.52 -18.62
CA PHE A 366 -9.19 10.53 -18.58
C PHE A 366 -10.39 10.93 -19.42
N ALA A 367 -10.75 12.20 -19.45
CA ALA A 367 -11.82 12.70 -20.30
C ALA A 367 -11.52 12.47 -21.79
N VAL A 368 -10.27 12.70 -22.23
CA VAL A 368 -9.83 12.39 -23.60
C VAL A 368 -10.00 10.91 -23.94
N ARG A 369 -9.71 10.01 -22.98
CA ARG A 369 -9.89 8.55 -23.16
C ARG A 369 -11.36 8.16 -23.32
N CYS A 370 -12.29 8.84 -22.66
CA CYS A 370 -13.73 8.67 -22.91
C CYS A 370 -14.09 9.00 -24.37
N MET A 371 -13.46 10.04 -24.93
CA MET A 371 -13.70 10.50 -26.29
C MET A 371 -13.24 9.52 -27.38
N ASN A 372 -12.38 8.55 -27.05
CA ASN A 372 -12.00 7.50 -28.00
C ASN A 372 -13.20 6.63 -28.44
N CYS A 373 -14.21 6.50 -27.58
CA CYS A 373 -15.44 5.76 -27.87
C CYS A 373 -16.64 6.69 -28.14
N HIS A 374 -16.79 7.77 -27.35
CA HIS A 374 -17.95 8.64 -27.44
C HIS A 374 -17.88 9.68 -28.56
N GLY A 375 -16.68 10.06 -29.03
CA GLY A 375 -16.49 11.02 -30.10
C GLY A 375 -17.07 12.43 -29.83
N LYS A 376 -16.67 13.43 -30.61
CA LYS A 376 -17.18 14.79 -30.42
C LYS A 376 -18.64 14.94 -30.84
N ALA A 377 -19.07 14.18 -31.84
CA ALA A 377 -20.43 14.25 -32.36
C ALA A 377 -21.50 13.70 -31.41
N GLY A 378 -21.17 12.68 -30.60
CA GLY A 378 -22.08 12.13 -29.57
C GLY A 378 -22.39 13.08 -28.45
N LEU A 379 -21.45 14.00 -28.12
CA LEU A 379 -21.64 14.95 -27.02
C LEU A 379 -22.78 15.94 -27.23
N ALA A 380 -22.92 16.44 -28.48
CA ALA A 380 -23.93 17.46 -28.79
C ALA A 380 -25.37 16.93 -28.76
N GLY A 381 -25.58 15.65 -29.12
CA GLY A 381 -26.90 15.02 -29.13
C GLY A 381 -27.38 14.53 -27.77
N GLU A 382 -26.45 14.03 -26.92
CA GLU A 382 -26.77 13.36 -25.67
C GLU A 382 -26.90 14.33 -24.48
N HIS A 383 -26.20 15.48 -24.50
CA HIS A 383 -26.15 16.43 -23.38
C HIS A 383 -27.10 17.64 -23.56
N GLY A 384 -27.78 17.75 -24.72
CA GLY A 384 -28.61 18.91 -25.03
C GLY A 384 -27.78 20.19 -25.28
N SER A 385 -28.41 21.22 -25.82
CA SER A 385 -27.75 22.47 -26.25
C SER A 385 -27.31 23.42 -25.12
N LYS A 386 -27.40 22.99 -23.85
CA LYS A 386 -27.21 23.90 -22.70
C LYS A 386 -25.80 23.94 -22.14
N LEU A 387 -24.92 23.00 -22.51
CA LEU A 387 -23.56 22.93 -22.01
C LEU A 387 -22.54 23.13 -23.13
N ASP A 388 -21.55 23.95 -22.87
CA ASP A 388 -20.47 24.19 -23.83
C ASP A 388 -19.68 22.92 -24.11
N THR A 389 -19.39 22.62 -25.37
CA THR A 389 -18.65 21.43 -25.78
C THR A 389 -17.25 21.36 -25.15
N ALA A 390 -16.57 22.52 -25.02
CA ALA A 390 -15.25 22.56 -24.37
C ALA A 390 -15.31 22.22 -22.90
N PHE A 391 -16.40 22.59 -22.22
CA PHE A 391 -16.66 22.17 -20.83
C PHE A 391 -16.92 20.67 -20.74
N LEU A 392 -17.76 20.12 -21.63
CA LEU A 392 -18.11 18.70 -21.64
C LEU A 392 -16.88 17.81 -21.81
N VAL A 393 -16.01 18.12 -22.79
CA VAL A 393 -14.79 17.35 -23.08
C VAL A 393 -13.82 17.29 -21.89
N ARG A 394 -13.85 18.26 -21.00
CA ARG A 394 -12.95 18.32 -19.84
C ARG A 394 -13.54 17.70 -18.56
N ASN A 395 -14.86 17.58 -18.48
CA ASN A 395 -15.55 17.28 -17.23
C ASN A 395 -16.38 15.99 -17.25
N CYS A 396 -16.18 15.09 -18.22
CA CYS A 396 -16.90 13.81 -18.31
C CYS A 396 -16.92 13.07 -16.95
N ILE A 397 -15.76 13.01 -16.31
CA ILE A 397 -15.56 12.22 -15.06
C ILE A 397 -16.32 12.83 -13.89
N ASP A 398 -16.38 14.16 -13.78
CA ASP A 398 -17.05 14.82 -12.66
C ASP A 398 -18.55 14.52 -12.62
N CYS A 399 -19.15 14.30 -13.79
CA CYS A 399 -20.57 14.00 -13.91
C CYS A 399 -20.88 12.50 -13.95
N HIS A 400 -20.02 11.70 -14.61
CA HIS A 400 -20.29 10.28 -14.84
C HIS A 400 -19.60 9.34 -13.84
N MET A 401 -18.62 9.83 -13.08
CA MET A 401 -17.84 9.11 -12.07
C MET A 401 -17.69 9.98 -10.80
N PRO A 402 -18.79 10.35 -10.12
CA PRO A 402 -18.73 11.27 -9.00
C PRO A 402 -17.89 10.69 -7.85
N ALA A 403 -17.28 11.58 -7.08
CA ALA A 403 -16.65 11.21 -5.82
C ALA A 403 -17.73 10.86 -4.80
N LYS A 404 -17.63 9.68 -4.19
CA LYS A 404 -18.53 9.18 -3.16
C LYS A 404 -17.77 8.91 -1.88
N ALA A 405 -18.47 8.97 -0.76
CA ALA A 405 -17.93 8.62 0.54
C ALA A 405 -17.61 7.13 0.61
N SER A 406 -16.42 6.79 1.10
CA SER A 406 -16.02 5.41 1.39
C SER A 406 -16.47 5.04 2.81
N GLU A 407 -17.03 3.85 2.96
CA GLU A 407 -17.30 3.26 4.26
C GLU A 407 -16.05 2.56 4.83
N ALA A 408 -15.18 2.07 3.95
CA ALA A 408 -13.97 1.36 4.32
C ALA A 408 -12.85 2.29 4.81
N ILE A 409 -12.77 3.53 4.31
CA ILE A 409 -11.75 4.50 4.70
C ILE A 409 -12.40 5.71 5.33
N THR A 410 -12.34 5.76 6.64
CA THR A 410 -12.73 6.92 7.45
C THR A 410 -11.52 7.48 8.17
N MET A 411 -11.49 8.79 8.39
CA MET A 411 -10.44 9.46 9.15
C MET A 411 -11.05 10.34 10.23
N LYS A 412 -10.39 10.42 11.38
CA LYS A 412 -10.72 11.38 12.43
C LYS A 412 -9.46 12.20 12.73
N THR A 413 -9.45 13.44 12.30
CA THR A 413 -8.41 14.41 12.64
C THR A 413 -8.66 15.04 14.00
N GLN A 414 -7.69 15.81 14.52
CA GLN A 414 -7.84 16.52 15.80
C GLN A 414 -8.98 17.55 15.81
N GLN A 415 -9.31 18.10 14.64
CA GLN A 415 -10.34 19.15 14.51
C GLN A 415 -11.75 18.56 14.33
N GLN A 416 -11.86 17.27 14.06
CA GLN A 416 -13.15 16.62 13.78
C GLN A 416 -13.71 15.97 15.03
N LYS A 417 -15.01 16.18 15.29
CA LYS A 417 -15.74 15.50 16.36
C LYS A 417 -15.95 14.02 16.03
N ASP A 418 -16.38 13.76 14.80
CA ASP A 418 -16.71 12.43 14.29
C ASP A 418 -15.79 12.05 13.13
N PRO A 419 -15.57 10.75 12.85
CA PRO A 419 -14.86 10.31 11.67
C PRO A 419 -15.53 10.78 10.38
N VAL A 420 -14.74 11.20 9.40
CA VAL A 420 -15.20 11.62 8.08
C VAL A 420 -14.69 10.61 7.04
N ALA A 421 -15.56 10.24 6.11
CA ALA A 421 -15.24 9.33 5.03
C ALA A 421 -14.27 9.96 4.00
N ASP A 422 -13.30 9.21 3.51
CA ASP A 422 -12.53 9.61 2.32
C ASP A 422 -13.42 9.59 1.08
N LEU A 423 -13.24 10.57 0.21
CA LEU A 423 -13.96 10.67 -1.04
C LEU A 423 -13.19 9.95 -2.16
N VAL A 424 -13.81 8.93 -2.73
CA VAL A 424 -13.24 8.13 -3.82
C VAL A 424 -14.15 8.19 -5.05
N ARG A 425 -13.55 8.33 -6.24
CA ARG A 425 -14.34 8.33 -7.48
C ARG A 425 -14.92 6.95 -7.76
N SER A 426 -16.24 6.93 -7.98
CA SER A 426 -16.96 5.72 -8.35
C SER A 426 -16.55 5.27 -9.75
N HIS A 427 -16.26 3.97 -9.91
CA HIS A 427 -16.08 3.34 -11.22
C HIS A 427 -17.38 2.80 -11.83
N LEU A 428 -18.52 2.97 -11.15
CA LEU A 428 -19.82 2.82 -11.78
C LEU A 428 -20.07 4.03 -12.69
N ILE A 429 -19.76 3.86 -13.99
CA ILE A 429 -19.92 4.90 -14.99
C ILE A 429 -21.41 4.97 -15.37
N ALA A 430 -22.09 6.04 -14.98
CA ALA A 430 -23.53 6.21 -15.13
C ALA A 430 -23.92 7.68 -15.31
N ILE A 431 -25.20 7.92 -15.55
CA ILE A 431 -25.78 9.26 -15.47
C ILE A 431 -26.23 9.49 -14.03
N TYR A 432 -25.70 10.55 -13.41
CA TYR A 432 -26.07 10.95 -12.03
C TYR A 432 -26.85 12.27 -12.07
N PRO A 433 -28.20 12.22 -11.96
CA PRO A 433 -29.02 13.43 -11.99
C PRO A 433 -28.62 14.37 -10.84
N GLY A 434 -28.25 15.61 -11.18
CA GLY A 434 -27.93 16.65 -10.18
C GLY A 434 -26.44 16.86 -9.89
N GLU A 435 -25.52 15.96 -10.25
CA GLU A 435 -24.10 16.17 -10.00
C GLU A 435 -23.49 17.32 -10.85
N GLY A 436 -24.01 17.56 -12.05
CA GLY A 436 -23.59 18.70 -12.89
C GLY A 436 -24.08 20.06 -12.42
N LYS A 437 -24.92 20.13 -11.37
CA LYS A 437 -25.49 21.39 -10.84
C LYS A 437 -24.73 21.98 -9.66
N ARG A 438 -23.72 21.31 -9.16
CA ARG A 438 -22.99 21.68 -7.91
C ARG A 438 -21.73 22.51 -8.14
N ARG A 439 -21.56 23.13 -9.34
CA ARG A 439 -20.45 24.06 -9.62
C ARG A 439 -20.96 25.36 -10.22
#